data_c775fe6b39199be9d84c0bf4228d92c0
#
_entry.id   c775fe6b39199be9d84c0bf4228d92c0
#
_cell.length_a   1.000
_cell.length_b   1.000
_cell.length_c   1.000
_cell.angle_alpha   90.00
_cell.angle_beta   90.00
_cell.angle_gamma   90.00
#
_symmetry.space_group_name_H-M   'P 1'
#
loop_
_entity.id
_entity.type
_entity.pdbx_description
1 polymer ?
#
loop_
_entity_poly.entity_id
_entity_poly.type
_entity_poly.pdbx_seq_one_letter_code
_entity_poly.pdbx_strand_id
1 'polypeptide(L)'
;MGSLVIPGNDPAKARVDLSPFGVQIKACVDDIPIRHPEIRIIQLRMMPDHLHIILYVTKPMTISIKMVVRGLWQGAKKVGREKFTEVPFIRPMSHRGQLQTMIHYLQMNPQRLATKKLKPGYFFVQRGVDICSRNYDIVGNAAILTAERYKPVHVRRIMVEAAGHGDDTALKEYMNACVLAARKGAVMVSPFISPDERRILAKLLEEGLPFICIADNGFGDYYKPADGLFEALTAGKVLILSPWEYDPKKGHVTRQECIAMNKMAEEICEGLSKTTSITSR
;
A
#
# COMPACT_ATOMS: atom_id res chain seq x y z
N MET A 1 -5.46 19.06 15.24
CA MET A 1 -6.62 18.42 15.89
C MET A 1 -6.20 17.42 16.97
N GLY A 2 -4.97 16.98 16.99
CA GLY A 2 -4.43 16.04 17.96
C GLY A 2 -2.95 15.80 17.74
N SER A 3 -2.39 14.87 18.51
CA SER A 3 -0.99 14.46 18.42
C SER A 3 -0.88 12.99 18.04
N LEU A 4 0.03 12.70 17.09
CA LEU A 4 0.37 11.31 16.78
C LEU A 4 1.19 10.72 17.92
N VAL A 5 0.72 9.63 18.49
CA VAL A 5 1.41 8.84 19.52
C VAL A 5 1.81 7.50 18.94
N ILE A 6 3.08 7.13 19.11
CA ILE A 6 3.66 5.88 18.58
C ILE A 6 4.26 5.09 19.74
N PRO A 7 3.46 4.28 20.45
CA PRO A 7 3.92 3.50 21.59
C PRO A 7 5.06 2.55 21.19
N GLY A 8 6.17 2.58 21.93
CA GLY A 8 7.33 1.73 21.68
C GLY A 8 7.97 1.88 20.29
N ASN A 9 7.78 3.05 19.63
CA ASN A 9 8.21 3.25 18.23
C ASN A 9 7.66 2.19 17.26
N ASP A 10 6.51 1.59 17.58
CA ASP A 10 5.85 0.61 16.75
C ASP A 10 4.74 1.28 15.93
N PRO A 11 4.90 1.44 14.59
CA PRO A 11 3.89 2.07 13.75
C PRO A 11 2.52 1.37 13.83
N ALA A 12 2.48 0.04 14.04
CA ALA A 12 1.23 -0.71 14.12
C ALA A 12 0.37 -0.29 15.32
N LYS A 13 0.98 0.26 16.37
CA LYS A 13 0.31 0.77 17.57
C LYS A 13 0.00 2.27 17.51
N ALA A 14 0.30 2.91 16.38
CA ALA A 14 0.13 4.34 16.23
C ALA A 14 -1.35 4.76 16.34
N ARG A 15 -1.58 5.83 17.08
CA ARG A 15 -2.90 6.44 17.24
C ARG A 15 -2.78 7.96 17.27
N VAL A 16 -3.91 8.63 17.15
CA VAL A 16 -3.99 10.09 17.34
C VAL A 16 -4.76 10.36 18.62
N ASP A 17 -4.09 10.96 19.59
CA ASP A 17 -4.71 11.45 20.81
C ASP A 17 -5.25 12.87 20.54
N LEU A 18 -6.57 13.07 20.73
CA LEU A 18 -7.24 14.32 20.36
C LEU A 18 -6.87 15.43 21.36
N SER A 19 -6.57 16.62 20.82
CA SER A 19 -6.51 17.84 21.62
C SER A 19 -7.94 18.30 22.02
N PRO A 20 -8.08 19.23 22.97
CA PRO A 20 -9.39 19.83 23.30
C PRO A 20 -10.11 20.38 22.05
N PHE A 21 -9.35 20.98 21.12
CA PHE A 21 -9.85 21.41 19.82
C PHE A 21 -10.34 20.23 18.97
N GLY A 22 -9.58 19.12 18.91
CA GLY A 22 -9.99 17.92 18.19
C GLY A 22 -11.28 17.30 18.75
N VAL A 23 -11.44 17.30 20.06
CA VAL A 23 -12.68 16.84 20.71
C VAL A 23 -13.89 17.70 20.29
N GLN A 24 -13.73 19.02 20.25
CA GLN A 24 -14.80 19.93 19.80
C GLN A 24 -15.14 19.71 18.32
N ILE A 25 -14.15 19.48 17.46
CA ILE A 25 -14.40 19.15 16.04
C ILE A 25 -15.12 17.80 15.92
N LYS A 26 -14.71 16.81 16.71
CA LYS A 26 -15.41 15.52 16.75
C LYS A 26 -16.88 15.70 17.13
N ALA A 27 -17.20 16.51 18.13
CA ALA A 27 -18.57 16.81 18.52
C ALA A 27 -19.38 17.46 17.37
N CYS A 28 -18.76 18.37 16.59
CA CYS A 28 -19.42 18.94 15.40
C CYS A 28 -19.73 17.86 14.33
N VAL A 29 -18.88 16.84 14.21
CA VAL A 29 -19.14 15.70 13.32
C VAL A 29 -20.25 14.82 13.85
N ASP A 30 -20.21 14.49 15.14
CA ASP A 30 -21.22 13.64 15.82
C ASP A 30 -22.63 14.27 15.77
N ASP A 31 -22.73 15.58 15.67
CA ASP A 31 -23.97 16.34 15.49
C ASP A 31 -24.63 16.14 14.10
N ILE A 32 -23.90 15.68 13.09
CA ILE A 32 -24.44 15.53 11.73
C ILE A 32 -25.69 14.64 11.69
N PRO A 33 -25.67 13.38 12.21
CA PRO A 33 -26.87 12.54 12.18
C PRO A 33 -27.99 13.01 13.10
N ILE A 34 -27.70 13.86 14.08
CA ILE A 34 -28.73 14.48 14.94
C ILE A 34 -29.52 15.52 14.14
N ARG A 35 -28.83 16.35 13.38
CA ARG A 35 -29.45 17.40 12.55
C ARG A 35 -29.98 16.88 11.22
N HIS A 36 -29.42 15.79 10.74
CA HIS A 36 -29.71 15.16 9.46
C HIS A 36 -29.88 13.66 9.66
N PRO A 37 -31.05 13.18 10.12
CA PRO A 37 -31.32 11.77 10.42
C PRO A 37 -31.21 10.85 9.21
N GLU A 38 -31.17 11.42 8.00
CA GLU A 38 -30.93 10.71 6.75
C GLU A 38 -29.46 10.30 6.56
N ILE A 39 -28.54 10.82 7.37
CA ILE A 39 -27.12 10.59 7.26
C ILE A 39 -26.63 9.69 8.39
N ARG A 40 -25.83 8.68 8.03
CA ARG A 40 -25.04 7.88 8.96
C ARG A 40 -23.54 8.13 8.74
N ILE A 41 -22.81 8.27 9.82
CA ILE A 41 -21.33 8.30 9.80
C ILE A 41 -20.87 6.84 9.81
N ILE A 42 -20.31 6.39 8.69
CA ILE A 42 -19.76 5.02 8.58
C ILE A 42 -18.37 4.96 9.20
N GLN A 43 -17.54 5.98 8.94
CA GLN A 43 -16.18 6.06 9.47
C GLN A 43 -15.78 7.51 9.66
N LEU A 44 -15.12 7.78 10.79
CA LEU A 44 -14.43 9.03 11.06
C LEU A 44 -12.98 8.71 11.41
N ARG A 45 -12.05 9.41 10.80
CA ARG A 45 -10.64 9.37 11.18
C ARG A 45 -10.12 10.79 11.38
N MET A 46 -9.76 11.09 12.62
CA MET A 46 -9.11 12.34 12.99
C MET A 46 -7.60 12.16 12.89
N MET A 47 -6.93 13.06 12.16
CA MET A 47 -5.49 13.14 12.04
C MET A 47 -4.98 14.43 12.70
N PRO A 48 -3.68 14.60 12.95
CA PRO A 48 -3.17 15.83 13.59
C PRO A 48 -3.57 17.12 12.89
N ASP A 49 -3.61 17.13 11.58
CA ASP A 49 -3.78 18.28 10.68
C ASP A 49 -5.06 18.25 9.83
N HIS A 50 -5.70 17.11 9.68
CA HIS A 50 -6.91 16.93 8.87
C HIS A 50 -7.83 15.86 9.43
N LEU A 51 -9.03 15.73 8.83
CA LEU A 51 -9.96 14.65 9.13
C LEU A 51 -10.57 14.07 7.86
N HIS A 52 -10.93 12.80 7.94
CA HIS A 52 -11.67 12.09 6.92
C HIS A 52 -12.98 11.56 7.49
N ILE A 53 -14.07 11.70 6.73
CA ILE A 53 -15.39 11.20 7.11
C ILE A 53 -15.97 10.42 5.93
N ILE A 54 -16.50 9.23 6.21
CA ILE A 54 -17.35 8.50 5.27
C ILE A 54 -18.79 8.68 5.74
N LEU A 55 -19.59 9.34 4.92
CA LEU A 55 -21.01 9.56 5.16
C LEU A 55 -21.84 8.65 4.25
N TYR A 56 -22.88 8.06 4.79
CA TYR A 56 -23.86 7.27 4.06
C TYR A 56 -25.24 7.93 4.14
N VAL A 57 -25.82 8.23 2.99
CA VAL A 57 -27.16 8.79 2.90
C VAL A 57 -28.15 7.65 2.80
N THR A 58 -29.02 7.50 3.81
CA THR A 58 -29.96 6.37 3.96
C THR A 58 -31.27 6.57 3.19
N LYS A 59 -31.66 7.81 2.92
CA LYS A 59 -32.90 8.18 2.21
C LYS A 59 -32.76 9.58 1.58
N PRO A 60 -33.63 9.94 0.62
CA PRO A 60 -33.58 11.25 -0.03
C PRO A 60 -33.55 12.39 0.99
N MET A 61 -32.72 13.38 0.71
CA MET A 61 -32.54 14.57 1.54
C MET A 61 -33.15 15.79 0.85
N THR A 62 -33.65 16.71 1.65
CA THR A 62 -34.16 18.03 1.16
C THR A 62 -33.04 18.99 0.79
N ILE A 63 -31.84 18.80 1.38
CA ILE A 63 -30.66 19.60 1.10
C ILE A 63 -29.53 18.69 0.55
N SER A 64 -28.61 19.27 -0.19
CA SER A 64 -27.50 18.51 -0.72
C SER A 64 -26.46 18.15 0.36
N ILE A 65 -25.80 16.99 0.21
CA ILE A 65 -24.69 16.59 1.09
C ILE A 65 -23.58 17.66 1.15
N LYS A 66 -23.37 18.40 0.05
CA LYS A 66 -22.41 19.51 0.00
C LYS A 66 -22.76 20.63 0.99
N MET A 67 -24.05 20.91 1.19
CA MET A 67 -24.49 21.91 2.17
C MET A 67 -24.26 21.42 3.61
N VAL A 68 -24.50 20.15 3.88
CA VAL A 68 -24.21 19.54 5.21
C VAL A 68 -22.72 19.65 5.52
N VAL A 69 -21.84 19.25 4.59
CA VAL A 69 -20.38 19.33 4.77
C VAL A 69 -19.91 20.78 4.89
N ARG A 70 -20.52 21.71 4.14
CA ARG A 70 -20.24 23.14 4.30
C ARG A 70 -20.65 23.66 5.67
N GLY A 71 -21.80 23.22 6.18
CA GLY A 71 -22.26 23.54 7.56
C GLY A 71 -21.30 23.04 8.63
N LEU A 72 -20.82 21.80 8.51
CA LEU A 72 -19.78 21.25 9.38
C LEU A 72 -18.50 22.11 9.31
N TRP A 73 -18.01 22.43 8.12
CA TRP A 73 -16.81 23.24 7.93
C TRP A 73 -16.95 24.66 8.54
N GLN A 74 -18.11 25.29 8.37
CA GLN A 74 -18.41 26.57 9.02
C GLN A 74 -18.46 26.47 10.56
N GLY A 75 -19.06 25.40 11.08
CA GLY A 75 -19.07 25.10 12.51
C GLY A 75 -17.64 24.92 13.05
N ALA A 76 -16.84 24.11 12.36
CA ALA A 76 -15.44 23.90 12.69
C ALA A 76 -14.60 25.18 12.67
N LYS A 77 -14.86 26.08 11.72
CA LYS A 77 -14.22 27.41 11.67
C LYS A 77 -14.58 28.32 12.84
N LYS A 78 -15.79 28.22 13.38
CA LYS A 78 -16.19 28.98 14.59
C LYS A 78 -15.42 28.53 15.81
N VAL A 79 -15.06 27.23 15.89
CA VAL A 79 -14.29 26.64 16.99
C VAL A 79 -12.79 27.00 16.88
N GLY A 80 -12.24 27.10 15.65
CA GLY A 80 -10.81 27.38 15.47
C GLY A 80 -10.52 28.06 14.13
N ARG A 81 -10.78 29.37 14.04
CA ARG A 81 -10.73 30.19 12.81
C ARG A 81 -9.46 30.02 11.97
N GLU A 82 -8.31 29.91 12.61
CA GLU A 82 -6.99 29.87 11.94
C GLU A 82 -6.54 28.47 11.49
N LYS A 83 -7.26 27.43 11.89
CA LYS A 83 -6.82 26.03 11.74
C LYS A 83 -7.46 25.30 10.57
N PHE A 84 -8.57 25.81 10.03
CA PHE A 84 -9.24 25.26 8.85
C PHE A 84 -9.05 26.18 7.65
N THR A 85 -7.99 25.94 6.88
CA THR A 85 -7.59 26.79 5.75
C THR A 85 -8.19 26.34 4.44
N GLU A 86 -8.39 25.04 4.24
CA GLU A 86 -8.83 24.48 2.97
C GLU A 86 -10.34 24.14 2.95
N VAL A 87 -10.91 24.24 1.76
CA VAL A 87 -12.31 23.86 1.51
C VAL A 87 -12.41 22.32 1.54
N PRO A 88 -13.44 21.72 2.17
CA PRO A 88 -13.62 20.29 2.19
C PRO A 88 -13.69 19.67 0.79
N PHE A 89 -12.91 18.62 0.56
CA PHE A 89 -12.99 17.82 -0.65
C PHE A 89 -14.04 16.74 -0.48
N ILE A 90 -15.00 16.65 -1.43
CA ILE A 90 -16.10 15.69 -1.40
C ILE A 90 -16.05 14.83 -2.65
N ARG A 91 -15.98 13.52 -2.47
CA ARG A 91 -16.00 12.55 -3.56
C ARG A 91 -17.03 11.45 -3.30
N PRO A 92 -17.98 11.20 -4.21
CA PRO A 92 -18.87 10.05 -4.09
C PRO A 92 -18.12 8.75 -4.35
N MET A 93 -18.55 7.68 -3.70
CA MET A 93 -18.10 6.33 -3.99
C MET A 93 -18.95 5.77 -5.14
N SER A 94 -18.31 5.31 -6.21
CA SER A 94 -18.97 4.89 -7.45
C SER A 94 -18.74 3.43 -7.83
N HIS A 95 -17.85 2.71 -7.12
CA HIS A 95 -17.44 1.35 -7.48
C HIS A 95 -17.74 0.37 -6.37
N ARG A 96 -18.15 -0.86 -6.76
CA ARG A 96 -18.35 -1.96 -5.81
C ARG A 96 -17.04 -2.27 -5.06
N GLY A 97 -17.13 -2.46 -3.75
CA GLY A 97 -15.96 -2.72 -2.90
C GLY A 97 -15.19 -1.46 -2.43
N GLN A 98 -15.42 -0.30 -3.05
CA GLN A 98 -14.71 0.94 -2.70
C GLN A 98 -14.90 1.35 -1.23
N LEU A 99 -16.08 1.08 -0.65
CA LEU A 99 -16.35 1.40 0.75
C LEU A 99 -15.40 0.67 1.69
N GLN A 100 -15.20 -0.64 1.50
CA GLN A 100 -14.32 -1.45 2.35
C GLN A 100 -12.86 -0.98 2.24
N THR A 101 -12.40 -0.73 1.02
CA THR A 101 -11.07 -0.19 0.76
C THR A 101 -10.87 1.16 1.46
N MET A 102 -11.86 2.06 1.42
CA MET A 102 -11.77 3.37 2.07
C MET A 102 -11.81 3.26 3.59
N ILE A 103 -12.63 2.36 4.15
CA ILE A 103 -12.65 2.10 5.61
C ILE A 103 -11.27 1.64 6.06
N HIS A 104 -10.70 0.63 5.38
CA HIS A 104 -9.35 0.12 5.67
C HIS A 104 -8.30 1.22 5.54
N TYR A 105 -8.33 1.99 4.44
CA TYR A 105 -7.44 3.14 4.25
C TYR A 105 -7.47 4.10 5.46
N LEU A 106 -8.65 4.48 5.92
CA LEU A 106 -8.80 5.40 7.05
C LEU A 106 -8.32 4.81 8.37
N GLN A 107 -8.54 3.52 8.59
CA GLN A 107 -8.06 2.81 9.78
C GLN A 107 -6.53 2.83 9.85
N MET A 108 -5.86 2.66 8.71
CA MET A 108 -4.40 2.58 8.63
C MET A 108 -3.68 3.94 8.60
N ASN A 109 -4.40 5.07 8.49
CA ASN A 109 -3.79 6.39 8.39
C ASN A 109 -2.80 6.75 9.52
N PRO A 110 -3.09 6.49 10.82
CA PRO A 110 -2.11 6.76 11.89
C PRO A 110 -0.84 5.95 11.73
N GLN A 111 -0.95 4.65 11.38
CA GLN A 111 0.19 3.77 11.12
C GLN A 111 1.03 4.30 9.96
N ARG A 112 0.40 4.68 8.84
CA ARG A 112 1.07 5.26 7.67
C ARG A 112 1.85 6.53 8.03
N LEU A 113 1.24 7.41 8.82
CA LEU A 113 1.89 8.63 9.27
C LEU A 113 3.08 8.32 10.21
N ALA A 114 2.91 7.35 11.12
CA ALA A 114 3.97 6.89 12.00
C ALA A 114 5.16 6.32 11.22
N THR A 115 4.90 5.44 10.24
CA THR A 115 5.96 4.87 9.41
C THR A 115 6.71 5.95 8.63
N LYS A 116 5.99 6.93 8.05
CA LYS A 116 6.62 8.07 7.38
C LYS A 116 7.54 8.86 8.30
N LYS A 117 7.17 9.01 9.58
CA LYS A 117 8.01 9.72 10.57
C LYS A 117 9.22 8.91 11.02
N LEU A 118 9.04 7.61 11.26
CA LEU A 118 10.09 6.75 11.79
C LEU A 118 11.05 6.23 10.70
N LYS A 119 10.54 6.00 9.50
CA LYS A 119 11.27 5.40 8.38
C LYS A 119 11.03 6.17 7.07
N PRO A 120 11.39 7.45 7.01
CA PRO A 120 11.13 8.28 5.84
C PRO A 120 11.78 7.71 4.57
N GLY A 121 12.93 7.04 4.68
CA GLY A 121 13.63 6.42 3.56
C GLY A 121 12.82 5.38 2.77
N TYR A 122 11.78 4.78 3.37
CA TYR A 122 10.93 3.84 2.64
C TYR A 122 10.08 4.48 1.53
N PHE A 123 9.92 5.81 1.58
CA PHE A 123 9.05 6.56 0.67
C PHE A 123 9.82 7.39 -0.36
N PHE A 124 11.14 7.37 -0.28
CA PHE A 124 11.99 8.06 -1.25
C PHE A 124 12.54 7.09 -2.29
N VAL A 125 12.60 7.56 -3.52
CA VAL A 125 13.27 6.83 -4.60
C VAL A 125 14.77 6.93 -4.38
N GLN A 126 15.43 5.82 -4.19
CA GLN A 126 16.89 5.71 -4.20
C GLN A 126 17.31 5.32 -5.60
N ARG A 127 18.11 6.18 -6.24
CA ARG A 127 18.49 6.02 -7.65
C ARG A 127 19.79 5.23 -7.81
N GLY A 128 19.85 4.40 -8.86
CA GLY A 128 21.08 3.76 -9.31
C GLY A 128 21.71 2.81 -8.30
N VAL A 129 20.92 2.09 -7.52
CA VAL A 129 21.44 1.10 -6.55
C VAL A 129 21.89 -0.16 -7.30
N ASP A 130 23.16 -0.53 -7.13
CA ASP A 130 23.67 -1.78 -7.70
C ASP A 130 23.13 -3.00 -6.96
N ILE A 131 22.46 -3.89 -7.68
CA ILE A 131 21.98 -5.17 -7.18
C ILE A 131 22.37 -6.24 -8.19
N CYS A 132 23.28 -7.13 -7.79
CA CYS A 132 23.78 -8.22 -8.64
C CYS A 132 24.34 -7.71 -9.99
N SER A 133 25.16 -6.66 -9.95
CA SER A 133 25.81 -6.02 -11.12
C SER A 133 24.84 -5.35 -12.11
N ARG A 134 23.66 -4.98 -11.65
CA ARG A 134 22.69 -4.19 -12.39
C ARG A 134 22.18 -3.04 -11.54
N ASN A 135 22.06 -1.83 -12.13
CA ASN A 135 21.54 -0.66 -11.46
C ASN A 135 19.99 -0.68 -11.45
N TYR A 136 19.43 -0.42 -10.30
CA TYR A 136 18.00 -0.26 -10.09
C TYR A 136 17.70 1.03 -9.33
N ASP A 137 16.62 1.67 -9.69
CA ASP A 137 15.95 2.59 -8.79
C ASP A 137 15.10 1.79 -7.81
N ILE A 138 15.16 2.13 -6.52
CA ILE A 138 14.47 1.35 -5.50
C ILE A 138 13.59 2.22 -4.60
N VAL A 139 12.47 1.64 -4.13
CA VAL A 139 11.56 2.23 -3.12
C VAL A 139 11.18 1.14 -2.13
N GLY A 140 11.26 1.45 -0.84
CA GLY A 140 10.83 0.53 0.23
C GLY A 140 11.97 0.11 1.15
N ASN A 141 11.85 -1.10 1.68
CA ASN A 141 12.77 -1.61 2.69
C ASN A 141 13.97 -2.32 2.03
N ALA A 142 15.08 -1.61 1.87
CA ALA A 142 16.31 -2.17 1.31
C ALA A 142 16.90 -3.31 2.18
N ALA A 143 16.58 -3.41 3.47
CA ALA A 143 17.03 -4.52 4.30
C ALA A 143 16.46 -5.89 3.85
N ILE A 144 15.45 -5.91 2.98
CA ILE A 144 14.96 -7.16 2.36
C ILE A 144 16.05 -7.81 1.49
N LEU A 145 17.03 -7.04 0.99
CA LEU A 145 18.17 -7.56 0.21
C LEU A 145 19.18 -8.37 1.04
N THR A 146 19.04 -8.39 2.36
CA THR A 146 19.90 -9.17 3.28
C THR A 146 19.23 -10.44 3.81
N ALA A 147 18.13 -10.87 3.19
CA ALA A 147 17.46 -12.12 3.58
C ALA A 147 18.32 -13.34 3.21
N GLU A 148 18.13 -14.43 3.96
CA GLU A 148 18.91 -15.67 3.73
C GLU A 148 18.49 -16.42 2.46
N ARG A 149 17.22 -16.29 2.04
CA ARG A 149 16.66 -17.09 0.96
C ARG A 149 15.76 -16.25 0.06
N TYR A 150 15.89 -16.45 -1.24
CA TYR A 150 15.08 -15.85 -2.26
C TYR A 150 14.49 -16.90 -3.17
N LYS A 151 13.29 -16.65 -3.71
CA LYS A 151 12.65 -17.52 -4.68
C LYS A 151 11.97 -16.69 -5.77
N PRO A 152 12.32 -16.92 -7.06
CA PRO A 152 11.62 -16.25 -8.15
C PRO A 152 10.21 -16.84 -8.28
N VAL A 153 9.22 -16.00 -8.57
CA VAL A 153 7.87 -16.42 -8.90
C VAL A 153 7.65 -16.26 -10.39
N HIS A 154 7.49 -17.38 -11.09
CA HIS A 154 7.37 -17.43 -12.53
C HIS A 154 6.32 -18.48 -12.96
N VAL A 155 5.06 -18.11 -12.89
CA VAL A 155 3.93 -19.02 -13.10
C VAL A 155 3.82 -19.51 -14.54
N ARG A 156 4.10 -18.66 -15.53
CA ARG A 156 3.96 -19.03 -16.95
C ARG A 156 4.85 -20.21 -17.33
N ARG A 157 6.05 -20.34 -16.78
CA ARG A 157 6.94 -21.47 -17.01
C ARG A 157 6.27 -22.78 -16.60
N ILE A 158 5.67 -22.79 -15.41
CA ILE A 158 4.95 -23.96 -14.87
C ILE A 158 3.74 -24.32 -15.75
N MET A 159 2.98 -23.32 -16.22
CA MET A 159 1.85 -23.56 -17.10
C MET A 159 2.27 -24.16 -18.46
N VAL A 160 3.41 -23.72 -19.02
CA VAL A 160 3.93 -24.27 -20.28
C VAL A 160 4.40 -25.71 -20.08
N GLU A 161 5.07 -26.01 -18.97
CA GLU A 161 5.50 -27.36 -18.61
C GLU A 161 4.33 -28.28 -18.32
N ALA A 162 3.24 -27.77 -17.70
CA ALA A 162 2.03 -28.52 -17.36
C ALA A 162 0.98 -28.59 -18.50
N ALA A 163 1.09 -27.79 -19.55
CA ALA A 163 0.12 -27.69 -20.64
C ALA A 163 -0.14 -29.00 -21.41
N GLY A 164 0.71 -30.02 -21.22
CA GLY A 164 0.49 -31.37 -21.72
C GLY A 164 -0.53 -32.21 -20.94
N HIS A 165 -0.99 -31.76 -19.77
CA HIS A 165 -1.78 -32.57 -18.84
C HIS A 165 -3.18 -32.04 -18.51
N GLY A 166 -3.54 -30.82 -18.98
CA GLY A 166 -4.91 -30.25 -18.82
C GLY A 166 -5.40 -30.06 -17.38
N ASP A 167 -4.51 -30.11 -16.39
CA ASP A 167 -4.85 -30.07 -14.96
C ASP A 167 -4.26 -28.84 -14.26
N ASP A 168 -5.13 -28.07 -13.59
CA ASP A 168 -4.77 -26.93 -12.75
C ASP A 168 -4.01 -27.32 -11.46
N THR A 169 -3.80 -28.62 -11.20
CA THR A 169 -3.20 -29.13 -9.96
C THR A 169 -1.76 -28.64 -9.81
N ALA A 170 -0.94 -28.77 -10.86
CA ALA A 170 0.46 -28.33 -10.83
C ALA A 170 0.58 -26.81 -10.55
N LEU A 171 -0.32 -26.00 -11.09
CA LEU A 171 -0.38 -24.56 -10.83
C LEU A 171 -0.72 -24.28 -9.38
N LYS A 172 -1.74 -24.96 -8.82
CA LYS A 172 -2.15 -24.82 -7.41
C LYS A 172 -1.03 -25.23 -6.46
N GLU A 173 -0.38 -26.37 -6.75
CA GLU A 173 0.77 -26.86 -5.97
C GLU A 173 1.92 -25.86 -5.99
N TYR A 174 2.26 -25.31 -7.16
CA TYR A 174 3.30 -24.29 -7.28
C TYR A 174 2.95 -23.02 -6.47
N MET A 175 1.73 -22.51 -6.58
CA MET A 175 1.28 -21.34 -5.82
C MET A 175 1.37 -21.59 -4.30
N ASN A 176 0.90 -22.75 -3.85
CA ASN A 176 0.99 -23.15 -2.45
C ASN A 176 2.46 -23.26 -1.99
N ALA A 177 3.33 -23.85 -2.82
CA ALA A 177 4.75 -23.97 -2.52
C ALA A 177 5.46 -22.61 -2.40
N CYS A 178 5.04 -21.60 -3.20
CA CYS A 178 5.54 -20.23 -3.07
C CYS A 178 5.14 -19.62 -1.73
N VAL A 179 3.85 -19.70 -1.34
CA VAL A 179 3.37 -19.16 -0.07
C VAL A 179 4.01 -19.89 1.13
N LEU A 180 4.13 -21.21 1.07
CA LEU A 180 4.80 -21.99 2.12
C LEU A 180 6.29 -21.63 2.25
N ALA A 181 6.99 -21.40 1.14
CA ALA A 181 8.37 -20.93 1.17
C ALA A 181 8.48 -19.54 1.81
N ALA A 182 7.56 -18.64 1.48
CA ALA A 182 7.51 -17.30 2.08
C ALA A 182 7.26 -17.35 3.60
N ARG A 183 6.34 -18.19 4.06
CA ARG A 183 6.10 -18.43 5.50
C ARG A 183 7.33 -19.00 6.22
N LYS A 184 8.17 -19.73 5.51
CA LYS A 184 9.46 -20.25 6.02
C LYS A 184 10.61 -19.25 5.87
N GLY A 185 10.32 -17.97 5.56
CA GLY A 185 11.27 -16.86 5.51
C GLY A 185 11.97 -16.65 4.17
N ALA A 186 11.52 -17.29 3.08
CA ALA A 186 12.03 -16.95 1.76
C ALA A 186 11.36 -15.67 1.23
N VAL A 187 12.13 -14.78 0.61
CA VAL A 187 11.64 -13.59 -0.05
C VAL A 187 11.24 -13.94 -1.50
N MET A 188 9.97 -13.72 -1.83
CA MET A 188 9.47 -13.92 -3.20
C MET A 188 9.89 -12.74 -4.07
N VAL A 189 10.41 -13.01 -5.27
CA VAL A 189 10.86 -12.00 -6.23
C VAL A 189 10.10 -12.16 -7.53
N SER A 190 9.38 -11.14 -7.99
CA SER A 190 8.59 -11.21 -9.23
C SER A 190 8.15 -9.81 -9.69
N PRO A 191 7.86 -9.61 -10.98
CA PRO A 191 7.07 -8.47 -11.43
C PRO A 191 5.57 -8.59 -11.12
N PHE A 192 5.05 -9.77 -10.75
CA PHE A 192 3.65 -10.04 -10.44
C PHE A 192 2.67 -9.58 -11.53
N ILE A 193 2.97 -9.83 -12.79
CA ILE A 193 2.20 -9.34 -13.94
C ILE A 193 1.01 -10.26 -14.25
N SER A 194 1.23 -11.58 -14.26
CA SER A 194 0.18 -12.53 -14.61
C SER A 194 -0.92 -12.60 -13.54
N PRO A 195 -2.16 -12.98 -13.90
CA PRO A 195 -3.23 -13.15 -12.93
C PRO A 195 -2.88 -14.09 -11.77
N ASP A 196 -2.16 -15.17 -12.05
CA ASP A 196 -1.80 -16.17 -11.04
C ASP A 196 -0.66 -15.69 -10.14
N GLU A 197 0.33 -14.95 -10.68
CA GLU A 197 1.34 -14.27 -9.87
C GLU A 197 0.70 -13.23 -8.95
N ARG A 198 -0.33 -12.51 -9.42
CA ARG A 198 -1.10 -11.57 -8.57
C ARG A 198 -1.87 -12.28 -7.46
N ARG A 199 -2.32 -13.53 -7.66
CA ARG A 199 -2.92 -14.34 -6.58
C ARG A 199 -1.88 -14.68 -5.50
N ILE A 200 -0.65 -15.00 -5.89
CA ILE A 200 0.45 -15.20 -4.93
C ILE A 200 0.73 -13.90 -4.20
N LEU A 201 0.88 -12.77 -4.92
CA LEU A 201 1.06 -11.43 -4.31
C LEU A 201 -0.06 -11.11 -3.31
N ALA A 202 -1.33 -11.38 -3.65
CA ALA A 202 -2.44 -11.14 -2.75
C ALA A 202 -2.29 -11.90 -1.42
N LYS A 203 -1.80 -13.15 -1.46
CA LYS A 203 -1.53 -13.93 -0.25
C LYS A 203 -0.33 -13.39 0.54
N LEU A 204 0.73 -12.94 -0.12
CA LEU A 204 1.86 -12.29 0.55
C LEU A 204 1.44 -11.01 1.26
N LEU A 205 0.57 -10.22 0.63
CA LEU A 205 0.00 -8.99 1.21
C LEU A 205 -0.92 -9.30 2.40
N GLU A 206 -1.82 -10.28 2.25
CA GLU A 206 -2.76 -10.69 3.30
C GLU A 206 -2.03 -11.17 4.56
N GLU A 207 -0.94 -11.93 4.39
CA GLU A 207 -0.18 -12.51 5.50
C GLU A 207 0.99 -11.61 5.97
N GLY A 208 1.20 -10.45 5.34
CA GLY A 208 2.29 -9.52 5.69
C GLY A 208 3.68 -10.12 5.50
N LEU A 209 3.84 -10.99 4.49
CA LEU A 209 5.11 -11.64 4.18
C LEU A 209 6.00 -10.73 3.30
N PRO A 210 7.34 -10.76 3.46
CA PRO A 210 8.24 -9.91 2.69
C PRO A 210 8.37 -10.39 1.24
N PHE A 211 8.49 -9.43 0.30
CA PHE A 211 8.73 -9.72 -1.12
C PHE A 211 9.45 -8.56 -1.83
N ILE A 212 10.01 -8.87 -2.99
CA ILE A 212 10.59 -7.91 -3.94
C ILE A 212 9.68 -7.86 -5.17
N CYS A 213 9.25 -6.66 -5.54
CA CYS A 213 8.44 -6.41 -6.73
C CYS A 213 9.28 -5.68 -7.79
N ILE A 214 9.37 -6.22 -9.00
CA ILE A 214 10.03 -5.55 -10.12
C ILE A 214 8.96 -4.77 -10.88
N ALA A 215 9.10 -3.43 -10.90
CA ALA A 215 8.18 -2.54 -11.59
C ALA A 215 8.46 -2.51 -13.09
N ASP A 216 7.41 -2.36 -13.88
CA ASP A 216 7.46 -2.28 -15.33
C ASP A 216 7.77 -0.88 -15.87
N ASN A 217 7.84 0.12 -14.99
CA ASN A 217 8.18 1.51 -15.31
C ASN A 217 9.13 2.07 -14.25
N GLY A 218 9.85 3.14 -14.59
CA GLY A 218 10.64 3.92 -13.65
C GLY A 218 9.78 4.67 -12.63
N PHE A 219 10.42 5.33 -11.68
CA PHE A 219 9.75 6.09 -10.64
C PHE A 219 9.84 7.59 -10.92
N GLY A 220 8.70 8.28 -10.97
CA GLY A 220 8.65 9.74 -10.95
C GLY A 220 9.03 10.30 -9.57
N ASP A 221 9.27 11.61 -9.48
CA ASP A 221 9.75 12.28 -8.25
C ASP A 221 8.83 12.09 -7.04
N TYR A 222 7.53 11.95 -7.29
CA TYR A 222 6.50 11.74 -6.26
C TYR A 222 5.87 10.35 -6.36
N TYR A 223 6.70 9.33 -6.60
CA TYR A 223 6.20 7.97 -6.74
C TYR A 223 5.44 7.51 -5.51
N LYS A 224 4.26 6.98 -5.74
CA LYS A 224 3.41 6.37 -4.72
C LYS A 224 2.88 5.04 -5.27
N PRO A 225 3.22 3.91 -4.66
CA PRO A 225 2.69 2.63 -5.10
C PRO A 225 1.18 2.52 -4.88
N ALA A 226 0.54 1.62 -5.61
CA ALA A 226 -0.88 1.31 -5.45
C ALA A 226 -1.20 0.79 -4.04
N ASP A 227 -2.48 0.86 -3.63
CA ASP A 227 -2.90 0.69 -2.24
C ASP A 227 -2.33 -0.53 -1.51
N GLY A 228 -2.40 -1.73 -2.06
CA GLY A 228 -1.86 -2.94 -1.41
C GLY A 228 -0.33 -2.91 -1.24
N LEU A 229 0.39 -2.43 -2.26
CA LEU A 229 1.85 -2.25 -2.17
C LEU A 229 2.22 -1.12 -1.20
N PHE A 230 1.39 -0.07 -1.12
CA PHE A 230 1.60 1.01 -0.16
C PHE A 230 1.47 0.51 1.29
N GLU A 231 0.51 -0.36 1.58
CA GLU A 231 0.39 -1.01 2.90
C GLU A 231 1.63 -1.85 3.23
N ALA A 232 2.06 -2.71 2.30
CA ALA A 232 3.27 -3.52 2.47
C ALA A 232 4.52 -2.65 2.66
N LEU A 233 4.60 -1.51 1.94
CA LEU A 233 5.68 -0.55 2.08
C LEU A 233 5.69 0.08 3.48
N THR A 234 4.53 0.51 3.98
CA THR A 234 4.42 1.08 5.34
C THR A 234 4.76 0.07 6.42
N ALA A 235 4.47 -1.21 6.19
CA ALA A 235 4.84 -2.31 7.07
C ALA A 235 6.31 -2.75 6.92
N GLY A 236 7.05 -2.19 5.96
CA GLY A 236 8.44 -2.57 5.65
C GLY A 236 8.58 -3.97 5.05
N LYS A 237 7.52 -4.45 4.39
CA LYS A 237 7.41 -5.80 3.83
C LYS A 237 7.66 -5.86 2.32
N VAL A 238 7.91 -4.74 1.67
CA VAL A 238 8.20 -4.69 0.23
C VAL A 238 9.43 -3.86 -0.08
N LEU A 239 10.17 -4.33 -1.07
CA LEU A 239 11.14 -3.56 -1.84
C LEU A 239 10.67 -3.56 -3.29
N ILE A 240 10.48 -2.39 -3.87
CA ILE A 240 10.09 -2.22 -5.27
C ILE A 240 11.32 -1.78 -6.03
N LEU A 241 11.66 -2.50 -7.09
CA LEU A 241 12.83 -2.25 -7.95
C LEU A 241 12.35 -1.81 -9.32
N SER A 242 13.03 -0.87 -9.94
CA SER A 242 12.86 -0.56 -11.36
C SER A 242 14.21 -0.42 -12.06
N PRO A 243 14.45 -1.15 -13.16
CA PRO A 243 15.61 -0.98 -14.03
C PRO A 243 15.37 0.08 -15.12
N TRP A 244 14.16 0.68 -15.16
CA TRP A 244 13.70 1.53 -16.25
C TRP A 244 13.79 3.01 -15.89
N GLU A 245 13.97 3.83 -16.91
CA GLU A 245 13.65 5.26 -16.80
C GLU A 245 12.14 5.47 -16.69
N TYR A 246 11.74 6.55 -16.03
CA TYR A 246 10.32 6.87 -15.88
C TYR A 246 9.71 7.39 -17.18
N ASP A 247 8.70 6.69 -17.69
CA ASP A 247 7.89 7.12 -18.83
C ASP A 247 6.45 7.44 -18.35
N PRO A 248 6.07 8.74 -18.31
CA PRO A 248 4.72 9.15 -17.90
C PRO A 248 3.61 8.73 -18.89
N LYS A 249 3.98 8.32 -20.12
CA LYS A 249 3.04 7.89 -21.17
C LYS A 249 2.88 6.38 -21.25
N LYS A 250 3.61 5.62 -20.45
CA LYS A 250 3.56 4.16 -20.48
C LYS A 250 2.18 3.65 -20.06
N GLY A 251 1.46 3.03 -21.01
CA GLY A 251 0.10 2.53 -20.80
C GLY A 251 0.02 1.02 -20.53
N HIS A 252 0.99 0.24 -21.00
CA HIS A 252 0.99 -1.23 -20.85
C HIS A 252 2.42 -1.80 -20.88
N VAL A 253 2.56 -2.98 -20.33
CA VAL A 253 3.82 -3.75 -20.37
C VAL A 253 3.86 -4.62 -21.63
N THR A 254 5.01 -4.65 -22.31
CA THR A 254 5.23 -5.49 -23.48
C THR A 254 5.67 -6.91 -23.09
N ARG A 255 5.52 -7.86 -24.02
CA ARG A 255 6.00 -9.24 -23.82
C ARG A 255 7.52 -9.30 -23.56
N GLN A 256 8.30 -8.46 -24.24
CA GLN A 256 9.75 -8.42 -24.08
C GLN A 256 10.13 -7.93 -22.67
N GLU A 257 9.45 -6.89 -22.17
CA GLU A 257 9.64 -6.40 -20.80
C GLU A 257 9.25 -7.46 -19.76
N CYS A 258 8.14 -8.19 -19.97
CA CYS A 258 7.77 -9.30 -19.10
C CYS A 258 8.88 -10.36 -19.00
N ILE A 259 9.45 -10.77 -20.14
CA ILE A 259 10.54 -11.74 -20.21
C ILE A 259 11.78 -11.19 -19.49
N ALA A 260 12.14 -9.93 -19.76
CA ALA A 260 13.27 -9.28 -19.12
C ALA A 260 13.13 -9.21 -17.60
N MET A 261 11.96 -8.81 -17.09
CA MET A 261 11.71 -8.72 -15.64
C MET A 261 11.72 -10.10 -14.96
N ASN A 262 11.20 -11.14 -15.61
CA ASN A 262 11.28 -12.50 -15.07
C ASN A 262 12.74 -12.98 -15.00
N LYS A 263 13.55 -12.72 -16.02
CA LYS A 263 14.97 -13.01 -16.00
C LYS A 263 15.69 -12.24 -14.88
N MET A 264 15.37 -10.96 -14.68
CA MET A 264 15.91 -10.17 -13.57
C MET A 264 15.53 -10.78 -12.20
N ALA A 265 14.32 -11.29 -12.04
CA ALA A 265 13.91 -11.96 -10.81
C ALA A 265 14.76 -13.20 -10.53
N GLU A 266 15.07 -14.00 -11.55
CA GLU A 266 15.96 -15.15 -11.44
C GLU A 266 17.40 -14.70 -11.09
N GLU A 267 17.97 -13.73 -11.82
CA GLU A 267 19.30 -13.16 -11.58
C GLU A 267 19.46 -12.61 -10.14
N ILE A 268 18.46 -11.87 -9.63
CA ILE A 268 18.45 -11.35 -8.27
C ILE A 268 18.46 -12.49 -7.25
N CYS A 269 17.60 -13.51 -7.42
CA CYS A 269 17.55 -14.64 -6.52
C CYS A 269 18.87 -15.42 -6.48
N GLU A 270 19.48 -15.66 -7.63
CA GLU A 270 20.77 -16.36 -7.72
C GLU A 270 21.93 -15.55 -7.14
N GLY A 271 21.98 -14.25 -7.44
CA GLY A 271 23.05 -13.36 -7.00
C GLY A 271 23.05 -13.16 -5.49
N LEU A 272 21.88 -12.84 -4.91
CA LEU A 272 21.74 -12.62 -3.47
C LEU A 272 21.96 -13.91 -2.67
N SER A 273 21.51 -15.07 -3.16
CA SER A 273 21.74 -16.35 -2.49
C SER A 273 23.23 -16.74 -2.42
N LYS A 274 24.02 -16.39 -3.43
CA LYS A 274 25.48 -16.61 -3.43
C LYS A 274 26.20 -15.70 -2.43
N THR A 275 25.79 -14.46 -2.29
CA THR A 275 26.39 -13.49 -1.38
C THR A 275 26.21 -13.91 0.07
N THR A 276 25.04 -14.42 0.43
CA THR A 276 24.74 -14.91 1.80
C THR A 276 25.58 -16.13 2.19
N SER A 277 25.88 -17.01 1.23
CA SER A 277 26.70 -18.21 1.49
C SER A 277 28.21 -17.91 1.69
N ILE A 278 28.69 -16.73 1.24
CA ILE A 278 30.09 -16.30 1.42
C ILE A 278 30.27 -15.64 2.81
N THR A 279 29.26 -14.97 3.34
CA THR A 279 29.32 -14.27 4.64
C THR A 279 29.12 -15.21 5.84
N SER A 280 28.69 -16.44 5.61
CA SER A 280 28.46 -17.47 6.65
C SER A 280 29.61 -18.47 6.79
N ARG A 281 30.77 -18.19 6.22
CA ARG A 281 32.04 -18.90 6.41
C ARG A 281 33.04 -17.97 7.11
#